data_a920f109158918d75310975ed61abf02
#
_entry.id   a920f109158918d75310975ed61abf02
#
_cell.length_a   1.000
_cell.length_b   1.000
_cell.length_c   1.000
_cell.angle_alpha   90.00
_cell.angle_beta   90.00
_cell.angle_gamma   90.00
#
_symmetry.space_group_name_H-M   'P 1'
#
loop_
_entity.id
_entity.type
_entity.pdbx_description
1 polymer ?
#
loop_
_entity_poly.entity_id
_entity_poly.type
_entity_poly.pdbx_seq_one_letter_code
_entity_poly.pdbx_strand_id
1 'polypeptide(L)'
;MSEFGEVLAKLHQEQHISQAELGRAIFVSGGTISNYEKGVHFPDVEKLISLANYFHVTTDYLLGRTASKLSTDVFGQILTDETTVGDLVQSLQHLPLAKRQAICMAVMDMEIASMVHIPRKKEHP
;
A
#
# COMPACT_ATOMS: atom_id res chain seq x y z
N MET A 1 -16.91 -12.71 -3.43
CA MET A 1 -15.47 -12.53 -3.70
C MET A 1 -14.70 -12.58 -2.40
N SER A 2 -13.49 -13.09 -2.43
CA SER A 2 -12.61 -13.03 -1.26
C SER A 2 -12.02 -11.61 -1.13
N GLU A 3 -11.56 -11.27 0.06
CA GLU A 3 -10.85 -10.00 0.26
C GLU A 3 -9.67 -9.87 -0.69
N PHE A 4 -8.90 -10.95 -0.88
CA PHE A 4 -7.80 -10.95 -1.84
C PHE A 4 -8.30 -10.59 -3.25
N GLY A 5 -9.38 -11.20 -3.70
CA GLY A 5 -9.94 -10.93 -5.02
C GLY A 5 -10.35 -9.49 -5.19
N GLU A 6 -10.98 -8.91 -4.18
CA GLU A 6 -11.40 -7.51 -4.19
C GLU A 6 -10.21 -6.55 -4.26
N VAL A 7 -9.18 -6.82 -3.46
CA VAL A 7 -7.97 -6.00 -3.46
C VAL A 7 -7.27 -6.07 -4.82
N LEU A 8 -7.16 -7.28 -5.38
CA LEU A 8 -6.52 -7.48 -6.68
C LEU A 8 -7.26 -6.73 -7.78
N ALA A 9 -8.58 -6.84 -7.81
CA ALA A 9 -9.42 -6.13 -8.79
C ALA A 9 -9.23 -4.61 -8.68
N LYS A 10 -9.24 -4.10 -7.46
CA LYS A 10 -9.04 -2.68 -7.20
C LYS A 10 -7.68 -2.20 -7.68
N LEU A 11 -6.62 -2.96 -7.41
CA LEU A 11 -5.27 -2.58 -7.79
C LEU A 11 -5.09 -2.48 -9.30
N HIS A 12 -5.55 -3.49 -10.06
CA HIS A 12 -5.37 -3.41 -11.50
C HIS A 12 -6.24 -2.33 -12.13
N GLN A 13 -7.43 -2.08 -11.58
CA GLN A 13 -8.30 -0.99 -12.04
C GLN A 13 -7.67 0.37 -11.76
N GLU A 14 -7.09 0.56 -10.58
CA GLU A 14 -6.41 1.81 -10.24
C GLU A 14 -5.24 2.12 -11.17
N GLN A 15 -4.55 1.10 -11.63
CA GLN A 15 -3.43 1.26 -12.54
C GLN A 15 -3.83 1.22 -14.03
N HIS A 16 -5.12 1.10 -14.30
CA HIS A 16 -5.64 1.11 -15.66
C HIS A 16 -5.04 0.00 -16.55
N ILE A 17 -4.80 -1.16 -15.97
CA ILE A 17 -4.34 -2.34 -16.71
C ILE A 17 -5.45 -3.38 -16.76
N SER A 18 -5.45 -4.20 -17.81
CA SER A 18 -6.42 -5.27 -17.96
C SER A 18 -5.98 -6.52 -17.20
N GLN A 19 -6.92 -7.45 -17.00
CA GLN A 19 -6.60 -8.76 -16.48
C GLN A 19 -5.57 -9.49 -17.35
N ALA A 20 -5.69 -9.35 -18.66
CA ALA A 20 -4.75 -9.96 -19.59
C ALA A 20 -3.34 -9.37 -19.47
N GLU A 21 -3.24 -8.06 -19.32
CA GLU A 21 -1.96 -7.39 -19.11
C GLU A 21 -1.31 -7.82 -17.81
N LEU A 22 -2.08 -7.85 -16.72
CA LEU A 22 -1.59 -8.33 -15.43
C LEU A 22 -1.15 -9.77 -15.52
N GLY A 23 -1.93 -10.62 -16.18
CA GLY A 23 -1.58 -12.02 -16.38
C GLY A 23 -0.24 -12.18 -17.08
N ARG A 24 -0.01 -11.40 -18.14
CA ARG A 24 1.27 -11.44 -18.86
C ARG A 24 2.44 -11.05 -17.95
N ALA A 25 2.23 -10.08 -17.08
CA ALA A 25 3.29 -9.61 -16.19
C ALA A 25 3.76 -10.67 -15.19
N ILE A 26 2.89 -11.58 -14.79
CA ILE A 26 3.23 -12.63 -13.82
C ILE A 26 3.15 -14.04 -14.43
N PHE A 27 3.09 -14.13 -15.76
CA PHE A 27 3.14 -15.39 -16.52
C PHE A 27 1.96 -16.31 -16.27
N VAL A 28 0.76 -15.73 -16.20
CA VAL A 28 -0.50 -16.48 -16.17
C VAL A 28 -1.48 -15.87 -17.18
N SER A 29 -2.58 -16.56 -17.47
CA SER A 29 -3.60 -16.03 -18.37
C SER A 29 -4.46 -14.98 -17.69
N GLY A 30 -5.13 -14.14 -18.50
CA GLY A 30 -6.13 -13.21 -17.97
C GLY A 30 -7.29 -13.95 -17.29
N GLY A 31 -7.64 -15.12 -17.79
CA GLY A 31 -8.65 -15.97 -17.14
C GLY A 31 -8.23 -16.43 -15.76
N THR A 32 -6.94 -16.69 -15.56
CA THR A 32 -6.40 -17.03 -14.23
C THR A 32 -6.55 -15.84 -13.29
N ILE A 33 -6.23 -14.64 -13.73
CA ILE A 33 -6.43 -13.42 -12.94
C ILE A 33 -7.91 -13.26 -12.58
N SER A 34 -8.81 -13.46 -13.56
CA SER A 34 -10.24 -13.40 -13.29
C SER A 34 -10.68 -14.40 -12.21
N ASN A 35 -10.14 -15.61 -12.24
CA ASN A 35 -10.45 -16.63 -11.26
C ASN A 35 -9.90 -16.27 -9.87
N TYR A 36 -8.74 -15.62 -9.81
CA TYR A 36 -8.23 -15.09 -8.54
C TYR A 36 -9.18 -14.05 -7.97
N GLU A 37 -9.66 -13.14 -8.80
CA GLU A 37 -10.56 -12.08 -8.34
C GLU A 37 -11.91 -12.61 -7.87
N LYS A 38 -12.39 -13.66 -8.51
CA LYS A 38 -13.67 -14.29 -8.13
C LYS A 38 -13.56 -15.24 -6.94
N GLY A 39 -12.34 -15.56 -6.51
CA GLY A 39 -12.12 -16.52 -5.43
C GLY A 39 -12.26 -17.96 -5.87
N VAL A 40 -12.28 -18.24 -7.17
CA VAL A 40 -12.35 -19.60 -7.73
C VAL A 40 -11.04 -20.32 -7.53
N HIS A 41 -9.93 -19.63 -7.73
CA HIS A 41 -8.58 -20.12 -7.49
C HIS A 41 -7.79 -19.10 -6.70
N PHE A 42 -6.75 -19.56 -6.03
CA PHE A 42 -5.83 -18.69 -5.32
C PHE A 42 -4.43 -18.90 -5.88
N PRO A 43 -3.60 -17.84 -5.94
CA PRO A 43 -2.24 -17.99 -6.41
C PRO A 43 -1.42 -18.81 -5.42
N ASP A 44 -0.42 -19.54 -5.94
CA ASP A 44 0.59 -20.13 -5.08
C ASP A 44 1.49 -19.01 -4.52
N VAL A 45 2.40 -19.39 -3.62
CA VAL A 45 3.26 -18.41 -2.94
C VAL A 45 4.06 -17.58 -3.94
N GLU A 46 4.62 -18.22 -4.97
CA GLU A 46 5.41 -17.51 -5.99
C GLU A 46 4.57 -16.46 -6.73
N LYS A 47 3.37 -16.82 -7.13
CA LYS A 47 2.49 -15.88 -7.83
C LYS A 47 2.00 -14.77 -6.92
N LEU A 48 1.76 -15.08 -5.66
CA LEU A 48 1.39 -14.08 -4.67
C LEU A 48 2.51 -13.04 -4.50
N ILE A 49 3.74 -13.50 -4.38
CA ILE A 49 4.91 -12.61 -4.29
C ILE A 49 5.07 -11.79 -5.56
N SER A 50 4.88 -12.41 -6.74
CA SER A 50 4.96 -11.70 -8.02
C SER A 50 3.93 -10.58 -8.11
N LEU A 51 2.70 -10.83 -7.65
CA LEU A 51 1.66 -9.81 -7.63
C LEU A 51 2.01 -8.66 -6.68
N ALA A 52 2.50 -9.00 -5.49
CA ALA A 52 2.91 -7.99 -4.51
C ALA A 52 4.04 -7.11 -5.07
N ASN A 53 5.03 -7.72 -5.71
CA ASN A 53 6.14 -7.00 -6.32
C ASN A 53 5.68 -6.13 -7.49
N TYR A 54 4.78 -6.64 -8.30
CA TYR A 54 4.27 -5.90 -9.45
C TYR A 54 3.58 -4.62 -9.01
N PHE A 55 2.74 -4.70 -7.98
CA PHE A 55 1.98 -3.55 -7.48
C PHE A 55 2.72 -2.73 -6.42
N HIS A 56 3.93 -3.14 -6.04
CA HIS A 56 4.72 -2.49 -4.98
C HIS A 56 3.96 -2.40 -3.66
N VAL A 57 3.28 -3.48 -3.31
CA VAL A 57 2.56 -3.61 -2.04
C VAL A 57 3.06 -4.84 -1.30
N THR A 58 2.69 -4.98 -0.04
CA THR A 58 3.03 -6.17 0.74
C THR A 58 2.03 -7.30 0.44
N THR A 59 2.45 -8.53 0.71
CA THR A 59 1.53 -9.67 0.62
C THR A 59 0.40 -9.54 1.63
N ASP A 60 0.66 -8.96 2.81
CA ASP A 60 -0.38 -8.70 3.80
C ASP A 60 -1.46 -7.77 3.26
N TYR A 61 -1.06 -6.73 2.52
CA TYR A 61 -2.03 -5.83 1.89
C TYR A 61 -2.87 -6.58 0.85
N LEU A 62 -2.23 -7.39 0.00
CA LEU A 62 -2.94 -8.18 -1.00
C LEU A 62 -3.94 -9.14 -0.37
N LEU A 63 -3.58 -9.73 0.76
CA LEU A 63 -4.43 -10.69 1.46
C LEU A 63 -5.53 -10.03 2.30
N GLY A 64 -5.58 -8.70 2.32
CA GLY A 64 -6.57 -7.97 3.10
C GLY A 64 -6.30 -7.96 4.59
N ARG A 65 -5.07 -8.29 5.02
CA ARG A 65 -4.69 -8.34 6.43
C ARG A 65 -4.33 -6.98 7.00
N THR A 66 -4.06 -6.02 6.14
CA THR A 66 -3.76 -4.65 6.52
C THR A 66 -4.29 -3.69 5.46
N ALA A 67 -4.66 -2.50 5.86
CA ALA A 67 -5.05 -1.44 4.95
C ALA A 67 -3.85 -0.63 4.44
N SER A 68 -2.66 -0.85 5.01
CA SER A 68 -1.46 -0.10 4.64
C SER A 68 -0.71 -0.78 3.49
N LYS A 69 -0.39 -0.03 2.46
CA LYS A 69 0.44 -0.49 1.34
C LYS A 69 1.93 -0.44 1.66
N LEU A 70 2.31 0.21 2.76
CA LEU A 70 3.71 0.42 3.10
C LEU A 70 4.39 -0.88 3.55
N SER A 71 5.58 -1.12 3.00
CA SER A 71 6.44 -2.20 3.46
C SER A 71 6.99 -1.86 4.84
N THR A 72 7.22 -2.88 5.67
CA THR A 72 7.85 -2.71 6.97
C THR A 72 9.28 -2.17 6.86
N ASP A 73 9.91 -2.29 5.70
CA ASP A 73 11.26 -1.75 5.46
C ASP A 73 11.31 -0.24 5.68
N VAL A 74 10.19 0.46 5.49
CA VAL A 74 10.14 1.91 5.69
C VAL A 74 10.49 2.30 7.12
N PHE A 75 10.21 1.44 8.08
CA PHE A 75 10.45 1.74 9.49
C PHE A 75 11.95 1.80 9.83
N GLY A 76 12.80 1.18 9.04
CA GLY A 76 14.25 1.26 9.19
C GLY A 76 14.89 2.46 8.53
N GLN A 77 14.13 3.23 7.76
CA GLN A 77 14.68 4.41 7.08
C GLN A 77 15.05 5.50 8.08
N ILE A 78 16.19 6.12 7.81
CA ILE A 78 16.68 7.20 8.65
C ILE A 78 15.84 8.46 8.41
N LEU A 79 15.29 9.01 9.48
CA LEU A 79 14.51 10.23 9.44
C LEU A 79 15.37 11.44 9.80
N THR A 80 16.21 11.28 10.83
CA THR A 80 17.22 12.26 11.26
C THR A 80 18.47 11.49 11.65
N ASP A 81 19.54 12.19 12.01
CA ASP A 81 20.83 11.58 12.34
C ASP A 81 20.72 10.46 13.41
N GLU A 82 19.75 10.57 14.31
CA GLU A 82 19.62 9.64 15.44
C GLU A 82 18.26 8.93 15.49
N THR A 83 17.35 9.23 14.57
CA THR A 83 15.97 8.76 14.66
C THR A 83 15.52 8.12 13.35
N THR A 84 14.97 6.92 13.43
CA THR A 84 14.36 6.25 12.28
C THR A 84 12.87 6.58 12.22
N VAL A 85 12.28 6.27 11.06
CA VAL A 85 10.82 6.37 10.90
C VAL A 85 10.10 5.51 11.94
N GLY A 86 10.62 4.31 12.20
CA GLY A 86 10.04 3.41 13.22
C GLY A 86 10.06 4.00 14.61
N ASP A 87 11.16 4.67 14.98
CA ASP A 87 11.27 5.35 16.29
C ASP A 87 10.19 6.43 16.43
N LEU A 88 9.99 7.21 15.37
CA LEU A 88 8.94 8.23 15.37
C LEU A 88 7.56 7.63 15.53
N VAL A 89 7.27 6.56 14.78
CA VAL A 89 5.97 5.87 14.86
C VAL A 89 5.73 5.35 16.28
N GLN A 90 6.73 4.73 16.90
CA GLN A 90 6.60 4.26 18.27
C GLN A 90 6.28 5.39 19.25
N SER A 91 6.99 6.51 19.10
CA SER A 91 6.73 7.68 19.96
C SER A 91 5.32 8.21 19.78
N LEU A 92 4.85 8.28 18.51
CA LEU A 92 3.51 8.77 18.22
C LEU A 92 2.42 7.89 18.85
N GLN A 93 2.63 6.58 18.89
CA GLN A 93 1.65 5.65 19.48
C GLN A 93 1.40 5.88 20.95
N HIS A 94 2.37 6.43 21.67
CA HIS A 94 2.25 6.69 23.10
C HIS A 94 1.69 8.08 23.44
N LEU A 95 1.48 8.92 22.44
CA LEU A 95 0.97 10.27 22.66
C LEU A 95 -0.56 10.30 22.73
N PRO A 96 -1.13 11.19 23.56
CA PRO A 96 -2.57 11.42 23.56
C PRO A 96 -3.05 11.91 22.20
N LEU A 97 -4.32 11.68 21.90
CA LEU A 97 -4.92 12.05 20.62
C LEU A 97 -4.71 13.52 20.26
N ALA A 98 -4.92 14.42 21.21
CA ALA A 98 -4.76 15.86 20.97
C ALA A 98 -3.34 16.21 20.51
N LYS A 99 -2.32 15.57 21.09
CA LYS A 99 -0.93 15.80 20.69
C LYS A 99 -0.63 15.21 19.31
N ARG A 100 -1.16 14.03 19.02
CA ARG A 100 -1.03 13.44 17.69
C ARG A 100 -1.66 14.31 16.61
N GLN A 101 -2.83 14.89 16.90
CA GLN A 101 -3.50 15.82 16.00
C GLN A 101 -2.65 17.06 15.75
N ALA A 102 -2.07 17.63 16.81
CA ALA A 102 -1.21 18.80 16.69
C ALA A 102 0.02 18.52 15.81
N ILE A 103 0.63 17.34 15.95
CA ILE A 103 1.79 16.94 15.14
C ILE A 103 1.39 16.79 13.69
N CYS A 104 0.25 16.15 13.40
CA CYS A 104 -0.24 15.98 12.04
C CYS A 104 -0.50 17.33 11.38
N MET A 105 -1.10 18.26 12.11
CA MET A 105 -1.33 19.61 11.60
C MET A 105 -0.02 20.34 11.31
N ALA A 106 0.96 20.21 12.19
CA ALA A 106 2.27 20.83 12.00
C ALA A 106 2.95 20.30 10.74
N VAL A 107 2.90 18.99 10.50
CA VAL A 107 3.48 18.39 9.29
C VAL A 107 2.78 18.92 8.05
N MET A 108 1.46 19.00 8.06
CA MET A 108 0.70 19.53 6.92
C MET A 108 1.03 20.99 6.65
N ASP A 109 1.15 21.81 7.69
CA ASP A 109 1.52 23.21 7.56
C ASP A 109 2.92 23.37 6.97
N MET A 110 3.85 22.53 7.37
CA MET A 110 5.21 22.53 6.85
C MET A 110 5.26 22.14 5.37
N GLU A 111 4.43 21.19 4.95
CA GLU A 111 4.32 20.82 3.56
C GLU A 111 3.89 22.01 2.71
N ILE A 112 2.89 22.75 3.17
CA ILE A 112 2.39 23.93 2.48
C ILE A 112 3.47 25.03 2.43
N ALA A 113 4.11 25.29 3.57
CA ALA A 113 5.11 26.34 3.69
C ALA A 113 6.35 26.07 2.84
N SER A 114 6.75 24.81 2.70
CA SER A 114 7.93 24.44 1.91
C SER A 114 7.63 24.32 0.42
N MET A 115 6.39 24.47 0.01
CA MET A 115 5.94 24.28 -1.37
C MET A 115 6.24 22.89 -1.91
N VAL A 116 6.42 21.91 -1.01
CA VAL A 116 6.59 20.52 -1.40
C VAL A 116 5.24 19.94 -1.76
N HIS A 117 5.14 19.44 -2.97
CA HIS A 117 3.91 18.80 -3.43
C HIS A 117 3.94 17.33 -3.06
N ILE A 118 3.13 16.97 -2.07
CA ILE A 118 2.96 15.58 -1.67
C ILE A 118 1.55 15.15 -2.06
N PRO A 119 1.40 14.14 -2.94
CA PRO A 119 0.07 13.67 -3.35
C PRO A 119 -0.72 13.19 -2.14
N ARG A 120 -1.98 13.60 -2.07
CA ARG A 120 -2.91 13.20 -1.02
C ARG A 120 -4.16 12.64 -1.65
N LYS A 121 -4.77 11.65 -1.00
CA LYS A 121 -5.99 11.05 -1.52
C LYS A 121 -7.08 12.06 -1.80
N LYS A 122 -7.26 13.03 -0.91
CA LYS A 122 -8.32 14.03 -1.03
C LYS A 122 -8.07 15.10 -2.09
N GLU A 123 -6.91 15.13 -2.68
CA GLU A 123 -6.59 16.00 -3.80
C GLU A 123 -7.11 15.45 -5.11
N HIS A 124 -7.56 14.22 -5.10
CA HIS A 124 -8.14 13.59 -6.27
C HIS A 124 -9.65 13.67 -6.16
N PRO A 125 -10.28 14.49 -6.98
CA PRO A 125 -11.73 14.57 -7.01
C PRO A 125 -12.37 13.30 -7.49
#